data_7426c6fd541a8f9f919c36c3c77c10a1
#
_entry.id   7426c6fd541a8f9f919c36c3c77c10a1
#
_cell.length_a   1.000
_cell.length_b   1.000
_cell.length_c   1.000
_cell.angle_alpha   90.00
_cell.angle_beta   90.00
_cell.angle_gamma   90.00
#
_symmetry.space_group_name_H-M   'P 1'
#
loop_
_entity.id
_entity.type
_entity.pdbx_description
1 polymer ?
#
loop_
_entity_poly.entity_id
_entity_poly.type
_entity_poly.pdbx_seq_one_letter_code
_entity_poly.pdbx_strand_id
1 'polypeptide(L)'
;VAMKPKVLILDEPTSQLDPQGSDEVFKVVENLTKEGITIIMAEQKMEKIAQYADRVLLLDDAKLIAYDTPEAIFSREDLASLGVQPPAVTAIARHLNKRKANGHYPVELDELKGLLAEEGVPHE
;
A
#
# COMPACT_ATOMS: atom_id res chain seq x y z
N VAL A 1 6.66 30.09 16.85
CA VAL A 1 6.85 28.86 17.60
C VAL A 1 7.45 27.81 16.69
N ALA A 2 8.66 27.40 16.98
CA ALA A 2 9.28 26.32 16.23
C ALA A 2 8.49 25.02 16.48
N MET A 3 7.86 24.52 15.45
CA MET A 3 7.16 23.25 15.52
C MET A 3 8.19 22.13 15.47
N LYS A 4 8.35 21.44 16.58
CA LYS A 4 9.18 20.25 16.58
C LYS A 4 8.49 19.16 15.80
N PRO A 5 9.18 18.41 14.91
CA PRO A 5 8.58 17.27 14.25
C PRO A 5 8.06 16.28 15.30
N LYS A 6 6.83 15.81 15.08
CA LYS A 6 6.24 14.78 15.95
C LYS A 6 6.20 13.48 15.15
N VAL A 7 6.52 12.40 15.82
CA VAL A 7 6.45 11.06 15.24
C VAL A 7 5.48 10.25 16.09
N LEU A 8 4.50 9.65 15.43
CA LEU A 8 3.55 8.77 16.08
C LEU A 8 3.77 7.35 15.56
N ILE A 9 3.90 6.40 16.46
CA ILE A 9 4.12 5.00 16.11
C ILE A 9 2.87 4.22 16.48
N LEU A 10 2.27 3.55 15.49
CA LEU A 10 1.06 2.75 15.67
C LEU A 10 1.33 1.30 15.31
N ASP A 11 0.91 0.37 16.17
CA ASP A 11 1.07 -1.05 15.93
C ASP A 11 -0.30 -1.68 15.67
N GLU A 12 -0.54 -2.03 14.42
CA GLU A 12 -1.78 -2.64 13.95
C GLU A 12 -3.04 -1.93 14.47
N PRO A 13 -3.19 -0.62 14.21
CA PRO A 13 -4.25 0.18 14.83
C PRO A 13 -5.65 -0.25 14.43
N THR A 14 -5.80 -1.07 13.38
CA THR A 14 -7.12 -1.47 12.85
C THR A 14 -7.38 -2.97 12.99
N SER A 15 -6.53 -3.71 13.71
CA SER A 15 -6.61 -5.18 13.76
C SER A 15 -7.92 -5.70 14.34
N GLN A 16 -8.57 -4.94 15.23
CA GLN A 16 -9.81 -5.33 15.90
C GLN A 16 -11.04 -4.61 15.34
N LEU A 17 -10.89 -3.88 14.25
CA LEU A 17 -11.95 -3.05 13.70
C LEU A 17 -12.55 -3.65 12.44
N ASP A 18 -13.85 -3.39 12.23
CA ASP A 18 -14.52 -3.70 10.96
C ASP A 18 -14.02 -2.73 9.86
N PRO A 19 -14.42 -2.96 8.59
CA PRO A 19 -13.96 -2.09 7.50
C PRO A 19 -14.29 -0.61 7.69
N GLN A 20 -15.46 -0.31 8.23
CA GLN A 20 -15.85 1.09 8.46
C GLN A 20 -14.98 1.74 9.53
N GLY A 21 -14.76 1.04 10.65
CA GLY A 21 -13.90 1.54 11.72
C GLY A 21 -12.46 1.71 11.24
N SER A 22 -11.96 0.80 10.41
CA SER A 22 -10.64 0.92 9.82
C SER A 22 -10.53 2.17 8.93
N ASP A 23 -11.53 2.44 8.11
CA ASP A 23 -11.54 3.62 7.25
C ASP A 23 -11.51 4.91 8.07
N GLU A 24 -12.25 4.94 9.18
CA GLU A 24 -12.27 6.11 10.07
C GLU A 24 -10.90 6.37 10.69
N VAL A 25 -10.21 5.31 11.13
CA VAL A 25 -8.85 5.43 11.68
C VAL A 25 -7.89 5.96 10.63
N PHE A 26 -7.94 5.45 9.41
CA PHE A 26 -7.06 5.91 8.34
C PHE A 26 -7.35 7.35 7.92
N LYS A 27 -8.59 7.80 8.00
CA LYS A 27 -8.90 9.22 7.76
C LYS A 27 -8.27 10.12 8.81
N VAL A 28 -8.30 9.71 10.07
CA VAL A 28 -7.63 10.44 11.15
C VAL A 28 -6.12 10.48 10.90
N VAL A 29 -5.52 9.34 10.53
CA VAL A 29 -4.10 9.26 10.19
C VAL A 29 -3.76 10.21 9.05
N GLU A 30 -4.56 10.21 7.98
CA GLU A 30 -4.35 11.13 6.85
C GLU A 30 -4.38 12.58 7.28
N ASN A 31 -5.34 12.95 8.12
CA ASN A 31 -5.43 14.32 8.63
C ASN A 31 -4.22 14.70 9.48
N LEU A 32 -3.74 13.79 10.30
CA LEU A 32 -2.54 14.03 11.12
C LEU A 32 -1.30 14.24 10.24
N THR A 33 -1.15 13.48 9.17
CA THR A 33 -0.03 13.66 8.25
C THR A 33 -0.09 15.02 7.55
N LYS A 34 -1.29 15.50 7.23
CA LYS A 34 -1.46 16.84 6.66
C LYS A 34 -1.05 17.95 7.63
N GLU A 35 -1.13 17.68 8.93
CA GLU A 35 -0.69 18.61 9.96
C GLU A 35 0.83 18.54 10.23
N GLY A 36 1.56 17.73 9.48
CA GLY A 36 3.00 17.63 9.60
C GLY A 36 3.49 16.54 10.55
N ILE A 37 2.60 15.67 11.03
CA ILE A 37 2.97 14.56 11.90
C ILE A 37 3.45 13.39 11.03
N THR A 38 4.62 12.85 11.36
CA THR A 38 5.11 11.63 10.73
C THR A 38 4.52 10.42 11.43
N ILE A 39 3.92 9.52 10.66
CA ILE A 39 3.31 8.32 11.22
C ILE A 39 4.03 7.08 10.70
N ILE A 40 4.47 6.26 11.64
CA ILE A 40 5.07 4.94 11.36
C ILE A 40 4.08 3.91 11.86
N MET A 41 3.71 2.98 11.01
CA MET A 41 2.62 2.06 11.30
C MET A 41 2.97 0.65 10.84
N ALA A 42 2.74 -0.34 11.71
CA ALA A 42 2.73 -1.73 11.30
C ALA A 42 1.27 -2.10 10.99
N GLU A 43 1.03 -2.63 9.81
CA GLU A 43 -0.32 -2.93 9.35
C GLU A 43 -0.32 -4.19 8.48
N GLN A 44 -1.36 -5.00 8.58
CA GLN A 44 -1.51 -6.22 7.80
C GLN A 44 -2.49 -6.09 6.64
N LYS A 45 -3.28 -5.02 6.62
CA LYS A 45 -4.25 -4.78 5.54
C LYS A 45 -3.54 -4.13 4.37
N MET A 46 -3.12 -4.94 3.41
CA MET A 46 -2.28 -4.49 2.29
C MET A 46 -2.96 -3.45 1.41
N GLU A 47 -4.30 -3.54 1.24
CA GLU A 47 -5.05 -2.54 0.52
C GLU A 47 -4.95 -1.16 1.17
N LYS A 48 -4.93 -1.12 2.50
CA LYS A 48 -4.81 0.14 3.23
C LYS A 48 -3.40 0.71 3.12
N ILE A 49 -2.39 -0.16 3.18
CA ILE A 49 -1.00 0.27 2.95
C ILE A 49 -0.87 0.86 1.55
N ALA A 50 -1.41 0.19 0.54
CA ALA A 50 -1.36 0.68 -0.84
C ALA A 50 -2.05 2.03 -1.00
N GLN A 51 -3.14 2.25 -0.28
CA GLN A 51 -3.94 3.47 -0.39
C GLN A 51 -3.33 4.66 0.36
N TYR A 52 -2.79 4.43 1.56
CA TYR A 52 -2.44 5.52 2.48
C TYR A 52 -0.95 5.72 2.71
N ALA A 53 -0.13 4.70 2.52
CA ALA A 53 1.30 4.83 2.80
C ALA A 53 2.03 5.61 1.70
N ASP A 54 2.92 6.50 2.11
CA ASP A 54 3.84 7.18 1.19
C ASP A 54 5.04 6.30 0.90
N ARG A 55 5.52 5.57 1.92
CA ARG A 55 6.64 4.64 1.83
C ARG A 55 6.33 3.38 2.62
N VAL A 56 6.88 2.29 2.18
CA VAL A 56 6.75 1.00 2.85
C VAL A 56 8.12 0.47 3.22
N LEU A 57 8.26 0.09 4.48
CA LEU A 57 9.42 -0.65 4.96
C LEU A 57 9.08 -2.14 4.89
N LEU A 58 9.87 -2.89 4.14
CA LEU A 58 9.73 -4.34 4.06
C LEU A 58 10.80 -4.98 4.92
N LEU A 59 10.38 -5.71 5.94
CA LEU A 59 11.29 -6.35 6.89
C LEU A 59 11.13 -7.86 6.82
N ASP A 60 12.24 -8.57 6.95
CA ASP A 60 12.24 -10.02 7.05
C ASP A 60 13.39 -10.43 7.99
N ASP A 61 13.06 -11.28 8.96
CA ASP A 61 14.02 -11.78 9.94
C ASP A 61 14.81 -10.63 10.60
N ALA A 62 14.09 -9.59 11.03
CA ALA A 62 14.64 -8.38 11.66
C ALA A 62 15.61 -7.59 10.78
N LYS A 63 15.60 -7.84 9.46
CA LYS A 63 16.45 -7.11 8.51
C LYS A 63 15.60 -6.27 7.58
N LEU A 64 16.08 -5.09 7.26
CA LEU A 64 15.44 -4.25 6.25
C LEU A 64 15.76 -4.81 4.87
N ILE A 65 14.72 -5.25 4.16
CA ILE A 65 14.84 -5.78 2.80
C ILE A 65 14.71 -4.66 1.78
N ALA A 66 13.75 -3.74 1.98
CA ALA A 66 13.51 -2.65 1.06
C ALA A 66 12.77 -1.50 1.74
N TYR A 67 12.95 -0.31 1.20
CA TYR A 67 12.22 0.88 1.60
C TYR A 67 11.89 1.65 0.32
N ASP A 68 10.61 1.66 -0.05
CA ASP A 68 10.20 2.27 -1.31
C ASP A 68 8.70 2.60 -1.27
N THR A 69 8.17 3.08 -2.40
CA THR A 69 6.74 3.32 -2.54
C THR A 69 5.96 2.01 -2.44
N PRO A 70 4.67 2.06 -2.06
CA PRO A 70 3.84 0.85 -2.05
C PRO A 70 3.85 0.12 -3.39
N GLU A 71 3.74 0.87 -4.49
CA GLU A 71 3.74 0.30 -5.83
C GLU A 71 5.02 -0.50 -6.12
N ALA A 72 6.18 0.07 -5.81
CA ALA A 72 7.46 -0.60 -6.01
C ALA A 72 7.59 -1.85 -5.13
N ILE A 73 7.18 -1.75 -3.86
CA ILE A 73 7.24 -2.88 -2.93
C ILE A 73 6.33 -4.02 -3.40
N PHE A 74 5.08 -3.71 -3.76
CA PHE A 74 4.13 -4.76 -4.15
C PHE A 74 4.39 -5.32 -5.55
N SER A 75 5.26 -4.68 -6.33
CA SER A 75 5.67 -5.19 -7.63
C SER A 75 6.88 -6.13 -7.57
N ARG A 76 7.44 -6.35 -6.38
CA ARG A 76 8.60 -7.23 -6.21
C ARG A 76 8.23 -8.68 -6.54
N GLU A 77 9.17 -9.40 -7.13
CA GLU A 77 8.99 -10.80 -7.50
C GLU A 77 9.14 -11.75 -6.31
N ASP A 78 9.76 -11.29 -5.22
CA ASP A 78 10.07 -12.13 -4.05
C ASP A 78 9.03 -12.06 -2.92
N LEU A 79 7.90 -11.39 -3.12
CA LEU A 79 6.90 -11.21 -2.05
C LEU A 79 6.39 -12.53 -1.50
N ALA A 80 6.10 -13.49 -2.38
CA ALA A 80 5.58 -14.79 -1.95
C ALA A 80 6.56 -15.51 -1.02
N SER A 81 7.85 -15.45 -1.34
CA SER A 81 8.88 -16.08 -0.51
C SER A 81 9.06 -15.37 0.83
N LEU A 82 8.68 -14.09 0.91
CA LEU A 82 8.73 -13.30 2.14
C LEU A 82 7.42 -13.40 2.95
N GLY A 83 6.45 -14.14 2.45
CA GLY A 83 5.16 -14.30 3.14
C GLY A 83 4.24 -13.10 3.04
N VAL A 84 4.47 -12.22 2.07
CA VAL A 84 3.66 -11.02 1.87
C VAL A 84 2.69 -11.23 0.71
N GLN A 85 1.41 -10.97 0.97
CA GLN A 85 0.39 -11.01 -0.08
C GLN A 85 0.11 -9.58 -0.55
N PRO A 86 0.27 -9.29 -1.86
CA PRO A 86 -0.04 -7.95 -2.37
C PRO A 86 -1.54 -7.68 -2.35
N PRO A 87 -1.96 -6.42 -2.54
CA PRO A 87 -3.38 -6.12 -2.74
C PRO A 87 -3.98 -6.94 -3.88
N ALA A 88 -5.28 -7.21 -3.80
CA ALA A 88 -5.98 -8.03 -4.80
C ALA A 88 -5.77 -7.53 -6.23
N VAL A 89 -5.82 -6.21 -6.43
CA VAL A 89 -5.60 -5.58 -7.74
C VAL A 89 -4.22 -5.94 -8.29
N THR A 90 -3.19 -5.86 -7.45
CA THR A 90 -1.82 -6.20 -7.84
C THR A 90 -1.70 -7.68 -8.20
N ALA A 91 -2.33 -8.55 -7.42
CA ALA A 91 -2.32 -10.00 -7.68
C ALA A 91 -2.98 -10.33 -9.01
N ILE A 92 -4.12 -9.68 -9.32
CA ILE A 92 -4.82 -9.86 -10.60
C ILE A 92 -3.95 -9.38 -11.75
N ALA A 93 -3.36 -8.20 -11.62
CA ALA A 93 -2.49 -7.63 -12.66
C ALA A 93 -1.28 -8.52 -12.93
N ARG A 94 -0.68 -9.07 -11.88
CA ARG A 94 0.44 -10.00 -11.99
C ARG A 94 0.03 -11.27 -12.73
N HIS A 95 -1.12 -11.81 -12.39
CA HIS A 95 -1.66 -13.01 -13.05
C HIS A 95 -1.91 -12.75 -14.55
N LEU A 96 -2.41 -11.57 -14.89
CA LEU A 96 -2.67 -11.16 -16.27
C LEU A 96 -1.42 -10.61 -16.97
N ASN A 97 -0.31 -10.48 -16.26
CA ASN A 97 0.94 -9.89 -16.74
C ASN A 97 0.74 -8.48 -17.30
N LYS A 98 -0.03 -7.66 -16.58
CA LYS A 98 -0.35 -6.27 -16.96
C LYS A 98 0.42 -5.30 -16.08
N ARG A 99 1.46 -4.68 -16.66
CA ARG A 99 2.28 -3.68 -15.97
C ARG A 99 1.96 -2.27 -16.46
N LYS A 100 2.16 -1.30 -15.59
CA LYS A 100 2.10 0.11 -15.96
C LYS A 100 3.33 0.49 -16.79
N ALA A 101 3.28 1.66 -17.41
CA ALA A 101 4.39 2.17 -18.22
C ALA A 101 5.72 2.24 -17.45
N ASN A 102 5.68 2.44 -16.14
CA ASN A 102 6.88 2.47 -15.29
C ASN A 102 7.42 1.09 -14.92
N GLY A 103 6.81 0.01 -15.39
CA GLY A 103 7.22 -1.35 -15.12
C GLY A 103 6.63 -1.96 -13.85
N HIS A 104 5.93 -1.19 -13.04
CA HIS A 104 5.29 -1.68 -11.83
C HIS A 104 3.89 -2.20 -12.11
N TYR A 105 3.39 -3.09 -11.23
CA TYR A 105 2.00 -3.49 -11.27
C TYR A 105 1.12 -2.42 -10.62
N PRO A 106 -0.12 -2.27 -11.07
CA PRO A 106 -1.05 -1.34 -10.41
C PRO A 106 -1.38 -1.83 -9.00
N VAL A 107 -1.65 -0.90 -8.10
CA VAL A 107 -2.09 -1.20 -6.73
C VAL A 107 -3.51 -0.70 -6.48
N GLU A 108 -4.08 0.06 -7.40
CA GLU A 108 -5.45 0.56 -7.31
C GLU A 108 -6.29 0.08 -8.49
N LEU A 109 -7.59 -0.13 -8.24
CA LEU A 109 -8.50 -0.68 -9.23
C LEU A 109 -8.60 0.18 -10.49
N ASP A 110 -8.62 1.50 -10.34
CA ASP A 110 -8.72 2.41 -11.49
C ASP A 110 -7.52 2.28 -12.42
N GLU A 111 -6.34 2.05 -11.88
CA GLU A 111 -5.13 1.81 -12.68
C GLU A 111 -5.26 0.52 -13.50
N LEU A 112 -5.76 -0.54 -12.87
CA LEU A 112 -5.96 -1.82 -13.56
C LEU A 112 -7.01 -1.68 -14.66
N LYS A 113 -8.12 -1.00 -14.37
CA LYS A 113 -9.16 -0.75 -15.37
C LYS A 113 -8.60 -0.01 -16.59
N GLY A 114 -7.73 0.98 -16.35
CA GLY A 114 -7.07 1.72 -17.42
C GLY A 114 -6.21 0.84 -18.31
N LEU A 115 -5.44 -0.06 -17.71
CA LEU A 115 -4.59 -0.99 -18.47
C LEU A 115 -5.40 -1.96 -19.30
N LEU A 116 -6.50 -2.47 -18.78
CA LEU A 116 -7.38 -3.38 -19.51
C LEU A 116 -8.09 -2.66 -20.66
N ALA A 117 -8.49 -1.42 -20.46
CA ALA A 117 -9.14 -0.62 -21.50
C ALA A 117 -8.17 -0.31 -22.66
N GLU A 118 -6.92 0.02 -22.36
CA GLU A 118 -5.90 0.32 -23.37
C GLU A 118 -5.63 -0.86 -24.30
N GLU A 119 -5.82 -2.07 -23.83
CA GLU A 119 -5.59 -3.27 -24.64
C GLU A 119 -6.83 -3.74 -25.40
N GLY A 120 -7.91 -2.95 -25.38
CA GLY A 120 -9.12 -3.27 -26.11
C GLY A 120 -9.86 -4.49 -25.58
N VAL A 121 -9.71 -4.80 -24.32
CA VAL A 121 -10.45 -5.89 -23.68
C VAL A 121 -11.93 -5.54 -23.66
N PRO A 122 -12.83 -6.43 -24.16
CA PRO A 122 -14.25 -6.13 -24.15
C PRO A 122 -14.77 -5.93 -22.73
N HIS A 123 -15.52 -4.88 -22.54
CA HIS A 123 -16.22 -4.62 -21.29
C HIS A 123 -17.62 -5.24 -21.39
N GLU A 124 -17.81 -6.34 -20.72
CA GLU A 124 -19.13 -6.97 -20.66
C GLU A 124 -19.57 -7.12 -19.21
#